data_2afbdbcb8b8daf3a48d050c4302f568f
#
_entry.id   2afbdbcb8b8daf3a48d050c4302f568f
#
_cell.length_a   1.000
_cell.length_b   1.000
_cell.length_c   1.000
_cell.angle_alpha   90.00
_cell.angle_beta   90.00
_cell.angle_gamma   90.00
#
_symmetry.space_group_name_H-M   'P 1'
#
loop_
_entity.id
_entity.type
_entity.pdbx_description
1 polymer ?
#
loop_
_entity_poly.entity_id
_entity_poly.type
_entity_poly.pdbx_seq_one_letter_code
_entity_poly.pdbx_strand_id
1 'polypeptide(L)'
;MTVYLGTHGQIELKRVFNGSELQSTIDVADVNATEKRFSFDFEHGQLVTGDQIEITSTDGSGLDFINSYTDSSVKKFIFVDELDGIRLYNTFALAVAGGKANAVALATPGNAIPIKVKVETVAPKLLAQVNSFEINTERETVDTTVLSDEFRSRVNTLISGSGRISAFWEYTGDTA
;
A
#
# COMPACT_ATOMS: atom_id res chain seq x y z
N MET A 1 13.21 -33.10 -9.98
CA MET A 1 13.07 -31.68 -10.42
C MET A 1 11.62 -31.43 -10.67
N THR A 2 11.00 -30.51 -9.94
CA THR A 2 9.58 -30.15 -10.15
C THR A 2 9.59 -28.74 -10.75
N VAL A 3 9.11 -28.62 -11.97
CA VAL A 3 8.96 -27.33 -12.66
C VAL A 3 7.51 -26.91 -12.55
N TYR A 4 7.26 -25.75 -11.95
CA TYR A 4 5.94 -25.14 -11.92
C TYR A 4 5.86 -24.08 -13.02
N LEU A 5 5.03 -24.32 -14.01
CA LEU A 5 4.72 -23.37 -15.07
C LEU A 5 3.40 -22.70 -14.74
N GLY A 6 3.45 -21.43 -14.39
CA GLY A 6 2.27 -20.59 -14.22
C GLY A 6 1.98 -19.79 -15.48
N THR A 7 0.74 -19.79 -15.90
CA THR A 7 0.30 -19.06 -17.10
C THR A 7 -0.18 -17.64 -16.83
N HIS A 8 -0.52 -17.35 -15.57
CA HIS A 8 -0.95 -16.02 -15.15
C HIS A 8 -0.46 -15.77 -13.73
N GLY A 9 0.16 -14.65 -13.53
CA GLY A 9 0.62 -14.21 -12.21
C GLY A 9 0.64 -12.69 -12.15
N GLN A 10 0.49 -12.16 -10.95
CA GLN A 10 0.62 -10.75 -10.65
C GLN A 10 1.75 -10.56 -9.66
N ILE A 11 2.56 -9.55 -9.86
CA ILE A 11 3.54 -9.09 -8.88
C ILE A 11 2.99 -7.83 -8.27
N GLU A 12 2.65 -7.91 -7.00
CA GLU A 12 2.23 -6.77 -6.20
C GLU A 12 3.36 -6.38 -5.26
N LEU A 13 3.78 -5.13 -5.32
CA LEU A 13 4.63 -4.56 -4.30
C LEU A 13 3.75 -3.94 -3.23
N LYS A 14 3.90 -4.45 -2.02
CA LYS A 14 3.33 -3.81 -0.86
C LYS A 14 4.40 -2.95 -0.21
N ARG A 15 4.15 -1.65 -0.16
CA ARG A 15 4.97 -0.71 0.57
C ARG A 15 4.88 -1.02 2.06
N VAL A 16 6.01 -1.14 2.73
CA VAL A 16 6.05 -1.19 4.19
C VAL A 16 6.14 0.25 4.67
N PHE A 17 5.06 0.73 5.29
CA PHE A 17 5.07 2.02 5.94
C PHE A 17 5.69 1.85 7.34
N ASN A 18 6.98 2.15 7.45
CA ASN A 18 7.70 2.20 8.73
C ASN A 18 7.60 3.61 9.35
N GLY A 19 6.65 4.40 8.88
CA GLY A 19 6.57 5.81 9.20
C GLY A 19 6.03 6.05 10.61
N SER A 20 6.59 7.07 11.23
CA SER A 20 6.00 7.79 12.33
C SER A 20 4.64 8.34 11.87
N GLU A 21 3.71 8.50 12.78
CA GLU A 21 2.48 9.24 12.53
C GLU A 21 2.83 10.61 11.95
N LEU A 22 2.18 10.96 10.83
CA LEU A 22 2.29 12.29 10.27
C LEU A 22 1.51 13.25 11.15
N GLN A 23 2.13 14.34 11.57
CA GLN A 23 1.46 15.37 12.37
C GLN A 23 1.34 16.64 11.54
N SER A 24 0.16 17.22 11.53
CA SER A 24 -0.10 18.47 10.82
C SER A 24 -1.24 19.22 11.49
N THR A 25 -1.49 20.41 11.02
CA THR A 25 -2.65 21.21 11.41
C THR A 25 -3.44 21.53 10.15
N ILE A 26 -4.75 21.35 10.18
CA ILE A 26 -5.66 21.66 9.09
C ILE A 26 -6.30 23.01 9.38
N ASP A 27 -6.00 23.98 8.56
CA ASP A 27 -6.58 25.32 8.59
C ASP A 27 -7.71 25.49 7.57
N VAL A 28 -8.39 26.62 7.65
CA VAL A 28 -9.44 27.02 6.69
C VAL A 28 -8.92 26.99 5.24
N ALA A 29 -7.68 27.43 5.02
CA ALA A 29 -7.07 27.50 3.71
C ALA A 29 -6.74 26.13 3.12
N ASP A 30 -6.57 25.11 3.96
CA ASP A 30 -6.19 23.77 3.56
C ASP A 30 -7.37 22.93 3.06
N VAL A 31 -8.60 23.39 3.30
CA VAL A 31 -9.81 22.66 2.96
C VAL A 31 -10.58 23.33 1.82
N ASN A 32 -10.65 22.65 0.69
CA ASN A 32 -11.53 23.02 -0.41
C ASN A 32 -12.80 22.17 -0.38
N ALA A 33 -13.82 22.64 0.32
CA ALA A 33 -15.10 21.94 0.46
C ALA A 33 -15.81 21.71 -0.89
N THR A 34 -15.64 22.65 -1.85
CA THR A 34 -16.22 22.53 -3.19
C THR A 34 -15.60 21.38 -3.96
N GLU A 35 -14.28 21.22 -3.90
CA GLU A 35 -13.56 20.14 -4.55
C GLU A 35 -13.45 18.89 -3.69
N LYS A 36 -14.00 18.93 -2.47
CA LYS A 36 -13.95 17.83 -1.48
C LYS A 36 -12.53 17.32 -1.28
N ARG A 37 -11.59 18.22 -1.15
CA ARG A 37 -10.18 17.89 -0.89
C ARG A 37 -9.63 18.76 0.21
N PHE A 38 -8.61 18.24 0.88
CA PHE A 38 -7.79 19.01 1.82
C PHE A 38 -6.32 18.70 1.57
N SER A 39 -5.45 19.56 2.03
CA SER A 39 -4.00 19.41 1.89
C SER A 39 -3.33 19.55 3.25
N PHE A 40 -2.21 18.90 3.42
CA PHE A 40 -1.28 19.10 4.53
C PHE A 40 0.12 18.66 4.10
N ASP A 41 1.12 19.06 4.85
CA ASP A 41 2.50 18.74 4.50
C ASP A 41 2.82 17.26 4.72
N PHE A 42 3.20 16.56 3.66
CA PHE A 42 3.75 15.23 3.70
C PHE A 42 4.76 15.04 2.55
N GLU A 43 5.72 14.12 2.75
CA GLU A 43 6.70 13.84 1.71
C GLU A 43 6.09 13.02 0.57
N HIS A 44 6.54 13.29 -0.65
CA HIS A 44 6.10 12.54 -1.82
C HIS A 44 6.28 11.03 -1.62
N GLY A 45 5.23 10.27 -1.84
CA GLY A 45 5.22 8.81 -1.67
C GLY A 45 4.97 8.31 -0.24
N GLN A 46 4.84 9.17 0.76
CA GLN A 46 4.40 8.76 2.09
C GLN A 46 2.94 8.30 2.07
N LEU A 47 2.09 9.00 1.33
CA LEU A 47 0.71 8.63 1.10
C LEU A 47 0.50 8.33 -0.38
N VAL A 48 -0.27 7.30 -0.68
CA VAL A 48 -0.55 6.87 -2.05
C VAL A 48 -2.04 6.59 -2.20
N THR A 49 -2.57 6.85 -3.39
CA THR A 49 -3.96 6.53 -3.73
C THR A 49 -4.29 5.06 -3.42
N GLY A 50 -5.37 4.85 -2.67
CA GLY A 50 -5.80 3.54 -2.21
C GLY A 50 -5.33 3.17 -0.80
N ASP A 51 -4.41 3.92 -0.20
CA ASP A 51 -4.07 3.70 1.21
C ASP A 51 -5.31 3.94 2.10
N GLN A 52 -5.41 3.15 3.15
CA GLN A 52 -6.34 3.43 4.24
C GLN A 52 -5.60 4.17 5.34
N ILE A 53 -6.07 5.36 5.65
CA ILE A 53 -5.51 6.19 6.72
C ILE A 53 -6.48 6.32 7.88
N GLU A 54 -5.94 6.47 9.07
CA GLU A 54 -6.63 6.94 10.25
C GLU A 54 -6.22 8.38 10.52
N ILE A 55 -7.19 9.28 10.55
CA ILE A 55 -7.01 10.69 10.93
C ILE A 55 -7.54 10.84 12.34
N THR A 56 -6.73 11.39 13.23
CA THR A 56 -7.10 11.63 14.64
C THR A 56 -6.82 13.07 15.01
N SER A 57 -7.78 13.74 15.64
CA SER A 57 -7.56 15.04 16.28
C SER A 57 -6.72 14.87 17.53
N THR A 58 -5.69 15.69 17.70
CA THR A 58 -4.76 15.57 18.84
C THR A 58 -5.16 16.36 20.06
N ASP A 59 -6.06 17.32 19.91
CA ASP A 59 -6.58 18.18 20.98
C ASP A 59 -7.94 17.72 21.51
N GLY A 60 -8.48 16.61 20.94
CA GLY A 60 -9.81 16.12 21.31
C GLY A 60 -10.96 16.90 20.70
N SER A 61 -10.69 17.92 19.88
CA SER A 61 -11.70 18.53 19.02
C SER A 61 -12.14 17.50 17.99
N GLY A 62 -13.38 17.54 17.57
CA GLY A 62 -13.86 16.67 16.50
C GLY A 62 -13.16 16.98 15.17
N LEU A 63 -13.31 16.08 14.21
CA LEU A 63 -12.86 16.27 12.82
C LEU A 63 -13.96 16.96 12.02
N ASP A 64 -14.38 18.13 12.43
CA ASP A 64 -15.53 18.85 11.87
C ASP A 64 -15.35 19.28 10.41
N PHE A 65 -14.09 19.33 9.92
CA PHE A 65 -13.82 19.53 8.50
C PHE A 65 -14.23 18.31 7.64
N ILE A 66 -14.40 17.13 8.24
CA ILE A 66 -15.00 15.99 7.58
C ILE A 66 -16.48 15.99 7.89
N ASN A 67 -17.31 16.35 6.94
CA ASN A 67 -18.74 16.59 7.13
C ASN A 67 -19.43 15.45 7.90
N SER A 68 -20.14 15.81 8.96
CA SER A 68 -20.85 14.90 9.86
C SER A 68 -20.00 14.03 10.80
N TYR A 69 -18.69 14.26 10.92
CA TYR A 69 -17.87 13.56 11.88
C TYR A 69 -17.68 14.40 13.16
N THR A 70 -18.27 13.91 14.24
CA THR A 70 -18.07 14.47 15.59
C THR A 70 -17.03 13.71 16.39
N ASP A 71 -16.60 12.54 15.88
CA ASP A 71 -15.60 11.71 16.54
C ASP A 71 -14.19 12.29 16.34
N SER A 72 -13.32 12.03 17.30
CA SER A 72 -11.91 12.48 17.27
C SER A 72 -11.04 11.65 16.32
N SER A 73 -11.55 10.56 15.75
CA SER A 73 -10.80 9.69 14.82
C SER A 73 -11.70 9.13 13.72
N VAL A 74 -11.14 9.01 12.53
CA VAL A 74 -11.82 8.45 11.36
C VAL A 74 -10.88 7.64 10.49
N LYS A 75 -11.36 6.50 9.97
CA LYS A 75 -10.63 5.69 8.99
C LYS A 75 -11.26 5.82 7.62
N LYS A 76 -10.46 6.20 6.61
CA LYS A 76 -10.89 6.38 5.22
C LYS A 76 -9.80 5.93 4.26
N PHE A 77 -10.24 5.55 3.05
CA PHE A 77 -9.34 5.39 1.92
C PHE A 77 -9.08 6.73 1.27
N ILE A 78 -7.90 6.92 0.71
CA ILE A 78 -7.50 8.19 0.12
C ILE A 78 -7.26 8.10 -1.38
N PHE A 79 -7.49 9.20 -2.04
CA PHE A 79 -6.96 9.52 -3.35
C PHE A 79 -6.05 10.73 -3.18
N VAL A 80 -4.83 10.62 -3.67
CA VAL A 80 -3.84 11.70 -3.68
C VAL A 80 -3.81 12.28 -5.09
N ASP A 81 -4.06 13.58 -5.22
CA ASP A 81 -3.97 14.28 -6.49
C ASP A 81 -2.59 14.93 -6.68
N GLU A 82 -2.34 15.44 -7.89
CA GLU A 82 -1.04 15.99 -8.31
C GLU A 82 -0.58 17.23 -7.49
N LEU A 83 -1.51 17.84 -6.76
CA LEU A 83 -1.25 19.04 -5.96
C LEU A 83 -1.16 18.74 -4.46
N ASP A 84 -0.76 17.50 -4.09
CA ASP A 84 -0.73 17.02 -2.71
C ASP A 84 -2.08 17.16 -1.97
N GLY A 85 -3.14 17.27 -2.75
CA GLY A 85 -4.49 17.28 -2.25
C GLY A 85 -4.99 15.87 -1.98
N ILE A 86 -5.68 15.70 -0.86
CA ILE A 86 -6.24 14.41 -0.46
C ILE A 86 -7.76 14.47 -0.53
N ARG A 87 -8.35 13.45 -1.15
CA ARG A 87 -9.78 13.16 -1.08
C ARG A 87 -10.02 11.89 -0.30
N LEU A 88 -11.06 11.87 0.51
CA LEU A 88 -11.44 10.73 1.35
C LEU A 88 -12.57 9.93 0.72
N TYR A 89 -12.49 8.61 0.86
CA TYR A 89 -13.51 7.68 0.33
C TYR A 89 -13.84 6.58 1.35
N ASN A 90 -15.05 6.05 1.24
CA ASN A 90 -15.51 4.99 2.13
C ASN A 90 -14.99 3.60 1.75
N THR A 91 -14.56 3.41 0.51
CA THR A 91 -14.07 2.11 0.01
C THR A 91 -12.81 2.28 -0.83
N PHE A 92 -11.97 1.24 -0.87
CA PHE A 92 -10.79 1.16 -1.71
C PHE A 92 -11.12 1.40 -3.20
N ALA A 93 -12.16 0.73 -3.71
CA ALA A 93 -12.53 0.83 -5.12
C ALA A 93 -12.90 2.27 -5.53
N LEU A 94 -13.60 3.02 -4.66
CA LEU A 94 -13.93 4.42 -4.92
C LEU A 94 -12.70 5.33 -4.83
N ALA A 95 -11.76 5.04 -3.93
CA ALA A 95 -10.51 5.78 -3.83
C ALA A 95 -9.66 5.61 -5.09
N VAL A 96 -9.51 4.38 -5.59
CA VAL A 96 -8.76 4.09 -6.82
C VAL A 96 -9.43 4.68 -8.06
N ALA A 97 -10.76 4.62 -8.13
CA ALA A 97 -11.51 5.26 -9.21
C ALA A 97 -11.42 6.78 -9.19
N GLY A 98 -11.17 7.36 -8.01
CA GLY A 98 -11.06 8.81 -7.84
C GLY A 98 -12.37 9.54 -8.12
N GLY A 99 -12.24 10.83 -8.39
CA GLY A 99 -13.34 11.68 -8.78
C GLY A 99 -14.13 12.26 -7.61
N LYS A 100 -14.54 13.49 -7.76
CA LYS A 100 -15.20 14.30 -6.74
C LYS A 100 -16.57 13.78 -6.31
N ALA A 101 -17.32 13.12 -7.21
CA ALA A 101 -18.70 12.74 -6.95
C ALA A 101 -18.85 11.81 -5.73
N ASN A 102 -17.95 10.83 -5.65
CA ASN A 102 -17.98 9.79 -4.62
C ASN A 102 -17.10 10.11 -3.40
N ALA A 103 -16.41 11.23 -3.42
CA ALA A 103 -15.59 11.65 -2.29
C ALA A 103 -16.47 12.07 -1.11
N VAL A 104 -15.99 11.81 0.09
CA VAL A 104 -16.60 12.27 1.34
C VAL A 104 -16.70 13.79 1.31
N ALA A 105 -17.85 14.32 1.70
CA ALA A 105 -18.04 15.76 1.77
C ALA A 105 -17.15 16.34 2.86
N LEU A 106 -16.54 17.47 2.56
CA LEU A 106 -15.76 18.25 3.51
C LEU A 106 -16.48 19.56 3.83
N ALA A 107 -16.21 20.07 5.00
CA ALA A 107 -16.66 21.39 5.45
C ALA A 107 -15.42 22.23 5.80
N THR A 108 -15.54 23.52 5.69
CA THR A 108 -14.49 24.44 6.13
C THR A 108 -14.44 24.41 7.66
N PRO A 109 -13.29 24.12 8.29
CA PRO A 109 -13.21 24.10 9.74
C PRO A 109 -13.39 25.49 10.33
N GLY A 110 -13.98 25.58 11.51
CA GLY A 110 -14.15 26.85 12.21
C GLY A 110 -12.86 27.38 12.83
N ASN A 111 -11.98 26.47 13.22
CA ASN A 111 -10.67 26.74 13.78
C ASN A 111 -9.64 25.77 13.20
N ALA A 112 -8.36 26.07 13.38
CA ALA A 112 -7.27 25.16 13.07
C ALA A 112 -7.38 23.89 13.91
N ILE A 113 -7.31 22.71 13.26
CA ILE A 113 -7.43 21.41 13.91
C ILE A 113 -6.10 20.68 13.82
N PRO A 114 -5.41 20.47 14.94
CA PRO A 114 -4.20 19.66 14.94
C PRO A 114 -4.56 18.19 14.77
N ILE A 115 -3.98 17.55 13.77
CA ILE A 115 -4.26 16.16 13.40
C ILE A 115 -3.01 15.29 13.43
N LYS A 116 -3.25 14.00 13.62
CA LYS A 116 -2.30 12.93 13.31
C LYS A 116 -2.90 12.04 12.22
N VAL A 117 -2.07 11.69 11.27
CA VAL A 117 -2.43 10.76 10.21
C VAL A 117 -1.55 9.53 10.29
N LYS A 118 -2.17 8.37 10.39
CA LYS A 118 -1.51 7.07 10.43
C LYS A 118 -1.98 6.23 9.25
N VAL A 119 -1.06 5.60 8.55
CA VAL A 119 -1.40 4.65 7.50
C VAL A 119 -1.72 3.30 8.14
N GLU A 120 -2.96 2.86 8.01
CA GLU A 120 -3.45 1.58 8.55
C GLU A 120 -3.24 0.44 7.56
N THR A 121 -3.57 0.66 6.30
CA THR A 121 -3.41 -0.34 5.25
C THR A 121 -2.81 0.32 4.02
N VAL A 122 -1.70 -0.23 3.58
CA VAL A 122 -0.99 0.23 2.38
C VAL A 122 -1.62 -0.41 1.15
N ALA A 123 -1.93 0.40 0.14
CA ALA A 123 -2.43 -0.09 -1.13
C ALA A 123 -1.39 -0.97 -1.83
N PRO A 124 -1.77 -2.16 -2.31
CA PRO A 124 -0.90 -2.94 -3.18
C PRO A 124 -0.77 -2.20 -4.52
N LYS A 125 0.47 -2.04 -4.98
CA LYS A 125 0.73 -1.49 -6.31
C LYS A 125 1.05 -2.63 -7.27
N LEU A 126 0.24 -2.80 -8.31
CA LEU A 126 0.53 -3.73 -9.40
C LEU A 126 1.78 -3.23 -10.12
N LEU A 127 2.83 -4.04 -10.12
CA LEU A 127 4.10 -3.68 -10.72
C LEU A 127 4.22 -4.14 -12.16
N ALA A 128 3.74 -5.34 -12.45
CA ALA A 128 3.83 -5.95 -13.76
C ALA A 128 2.85 -7.12 -13.90
N GLN A 129 2.43 -7.38 -15.12
CA GLN A 129 1.75 -8.62 -15.47
C GLN A 129 2.80 -9.68 -15.79
N VAL A 130 2.79 -10.77 -15.04
CA VAL A 130 3.73 -11.87 -15.25
C VAL A 130 3.26 -12.68 -16.44
N ASN A 131 4.11 -12.73 -17.46
CA ASN A 131 3.86 -13.57 -18.65
C ASN A 131 4.26 -15.03 -18.40
N SER A 132 5.40 -15.23 -17.72
CA SER A 132 5.85 -16.56 -17.32
C SER A 132 6.68 -16.50 -16.05
N PHE A 133 6.59 -17.54 -15.25
CA PHE A 133 7.52 -17.74 -14.15
C PHE A 133 8.02 -19.20 -14.14
N GLU A 134 9.24 -19.37 -13.74
CA GLU A 134 9.90 -20.66 -13.58
C GLU A 134 10.58 -20.67 -12.21
N ILE A 135 10.30 -21.70 -11.43
CA ILE A 135 10.96 -21.90 -10.15
C ILE A 135 11.63 -23.27 -10.20
N ASN A 136 12.95 -23.28 -10.11
CA ASN A 136 13.75 -24.48 -10.01
C ASN A 136 14.21 -24.65 -8.58
N THR A 137 13.89 -25.81 -8.01
CA THR A 137 14.41 -26.20 -6.70
C THR A 137 15.30 -27.40 -6.87
N GLU A 138 16.51 -27.30 -6.35
CA GLU A 138 17.49 -28.36 -6.42
C GLU A 138 17.88 -28.77 -5.01
N ARG A 139 17.91 -30.08 -4.78
CA ARG A 139 18.34 -30.64 -3.52
C ARG A 139 19.54 -31.52 -3.77
N GLU A 140 20.65 -31.14 -3.23
CA GLU A 140 21.87 -31.89 -3.31
C GLU A 140 21.86 -33.00 -2.22
N THR A 141 22.31 -34.18 -2.60
CA THR A 141 22.48 -35.29 -1.67
C THR A 141 23.95 -35.69 -1.64
N VAL A 142 24.50 -35.79 -0.46
CA VAL A 142 25.87 -36.26 -0.25
C VAL A 142 25.86 -37.71 0.13
N ASP A 143 26.67 -38.53 -0.55
CA ASP A 143 26.89 -39.92 -0.22
C ASP A 143 27.82 -39.99 1.00
N THR A 144 27.28 -40.54 2.10
CA THR A 144 28.01 -40.70 3.36
C THR A 144 28.33 -42.16 3.66
N THR A 145 28.25 -43.02 2.64
CA THR A 145 28.55 -44.43 2.80
C THR A 145 29.99 -44.63 3.23
N VAL A 146 30.20 -45.34 4.31
CA VAL A 146 31.52 -45.77 4.79
C VAL A 146 31.75 -47.25 4.40
N LEU A 147 33.03 -47.63 4.30
CA LEU A 147 33.43 -48.98 3.85
C LEU A 147 32.86 -50.14 4.68
N SER A 148 32.34 -49.84 5.87
CA SER A 148 31.72 -50.86 6.76
C SER A 148 30.21 -50.97 6.56
N ASP A 149 29.59 -50.15 5.73
CA ASP A 149 28.15 -50.17 5.54
C ASP A 149 27.75 -51.14 4.45
N GLU A 150 26.78 -52.02 4.77
CA GLU A 150 26.19 -52.94 3.80
C GLU A 150 25.28 -52.22 2.79
N PHE A 151 24.81 -51.00 3.12
CA PHE A 151 23.91 -50.19 2.31
C PHE A 151 24.47 -48.81 2.13
N ARG A 152 24.14 -48.20 0.96
CA ARG A 152 24.49 -46.79 0.68
C ARG A 152 23.69 -45.85 1.57
N SER A 153 24.40 -45.04 2.30
CA SER A 153 23.84 -43.97 3.11
C SER A 153 23.95 -42.61 2.39
N ARG A 154 22.88 -41.86 2.38
CA ARG A 154 22.83 -40.51 1.77
C ARG A 154 22.20 -39.54 2.71
N VAL A 155 22.81 -38.38 2.87
CA VAL A 155 22.28 -37.29 3.67
C VAL A 155 21.88 -36.16 2.73
N ASN A 156 20.68 -35.65 2.94
CA ASN A 156 20.18 -34.49 2.21
C ASN A 156 20.87 -33.24 2.74
N THR A 157 21.41 -32.43 1.83
CA THR A 157 22.01 -31.16 2.15
C THR A 157 21.03 -30.01 1.96
N LEU A 158 21.53 -28.80 1.89
CA LEU A 158 20.75 -27.59 1.71
C LEU A 158 19.96 -27.64 0.40
N ILE A 159 18.78 -27.05 0.45
CA ILE A 159 17.95 -26.83 -0.73
C ILE A 159 18.37 -25.50 -1.34
N SER A 160 18.78 -25.51 -2.59
CA SER A 160 18.98 -24.32 -3.38
C SER A 160 17.77 -24.10 -4.29
N GLY A 161 17.42 -22.85 -4.51
CA GLY A 161 16.33 -22.48 -5.42
C GLY A 161 16.77 -21.32 -6.33
N SER A 162 16.40 -21.41 -7.59
CA SER A 162 16.52 -20.32 -8.54
C SER A 162 15.19 -20.07 -9.20
N GLY A 163 14.89 -18.80 -9.48
CA GLY A 163 13.66 -18.43 -10.17
C GLY A 163 13.94 -17.46 -11.30
N ARG A 164 13.19 -17.59 -12.38
CA ARG A 164 13.15 -16.64 -13.49
C ARG A 164 11.71 -16.17 -13.65
N ILE A 165 11.54 -14.85 -13.73
CA ILE A 165 10.26 -14.22 -13.96
C ILE A 165 10.39 -13.37 -15.22
N SER A 166 9.50 -13.59 -16.19
CA SER A 166 9.32 -12.71 -17.33
C SER A 166 8.01 -11.98 -17.18
N ALA A 167 8.06 -10.66 -17.23
CA ALA A 167 6.90 -9.83 -17.03
C ALA A 167 6.87 -8.69 -18.06
N PHE A 168 5.68 -8.30 -18.50
CA PHE A 168 5.46 -7.06 -19.20
C PHE A 168 5.32 -5.96 -18.18
N TRP A 169 6.19 -4.97 -18.28
CA TRP A 169 6.09 -3.77 -17.46
C TRP A 169 5.02 -2.88 -18.07
N GLU A 170 3.87 -2.83 -17.45
CA GLU A 170 2.85 -1.87 -17.81
C GLU A 170 3.07 -0.61 -16.98
N TYR A 171 3.77 0.33 -17.60
CA TYR A 171 3.81 1.68 -17.09
C TYR A 171 2.50 2.36 -17.52
N THR A 172 1.45 2.15 -16.78
CA THR A 172 0.35 3.12 -16.77
C THR A 172 0.92 4.35 -16.09
N GLY A 173 1.48 5.23 -16.93
CA GLY A 173 1.99 6.49 -16.45
C GLY A 173 0.90 7.18 -15.67
N ASP A 174 1.20 7.57 -14.42
CA ASP A 174 0.61 8.75 -13.89
C ASP A 174 0.88 9.82 -14.96
N THR A 175 -0.09 10.07 -15.80
CA THR A 175 -0.08 11.25 -16.65
C THR A 175 -0.15 12.40 -15.68
N ALA A 176 1.03 13.01 -15.48
CA ALA A 176 1.18 14.29 -14.85
C ALA A 176 0.18 15.32 -15.42
#